data_bc9e59ef66e25d74a8c6a516ff9165a1
#
_entry.id   bc9e59ef66e25d74a8c6a516ff9165a1
#
_cell.length_a   1.000
_cell.length_b   1.000
_cell.length_c   1.000
_cell.angle_alpha   90.00
_cell.angle_beta   90.00
_cell.angle_gamma   90.00
#
_symmetry.space_group_name_H-M   'P 1'
#
loop_
_entity.id
_entity.type
_entity.pdbx_description
1 polymer ?
#
loop_
_entity_poly.entity_id
_entity_poly.type
_entity_poly.pdbx_seq_one_letter_code
_entity_poly.pdbx_strand_id
1 'polypeptide(L)'
;NGSGKTSMLNLICGSLEAEAGNIILNGEDISQQKEYIRQRKIGRVYQNPAMGTCPSMTILENMSLADNKGKKFGLGFGTNKKRVDYYRELLSQLGLGLEDMMGSKVGSLSGGQRQAMALLMTTMAEIFSSYREIIFRMYWEF
;
A
#
# COMPACT_ATOMS: atom_id res chain seq x y z
N ASN A 1 10.98 20.44 6.29
CA ASN A 1 11.49 19.38 7.15
C ASN A 1 11.37 19.84 8.61
N GLY A 2 10.78 19.02 9.52
CA GLY A 2 10.61 19.36 10.94
C GLY A 2 9.18 19.69 11.39
N SER A 3 8.19 19.66 10.51
CA SER A 3 6.79 20.01 10.83
C SER A 3 5.99 18.89 11.54
N GLY A 4 6.63 17.83 12.06
CA GLY A 4 5.95 16.75 12.77
C GLY A 4 5.10 15.81 11.92
N LYS A 5 5.04 15.98 10.58
CA LYS A 5 4.22 15.14 9.68
C LYS A 5 4.54 13.64 9.81
N THR A 6 5.82 13.30 9.81
CA THR A 6 6.26 11.89 9.93
C THR A 6 5.90 11.32 11.30
N SER A 7 6.04 12.11 12.37
CA SER A 7 5.66 11.71 13.74
C SER A 7 4.17 11.48 13.83
N MET A 8 3.35 12.37 13.25
CA MET A 8 1.90 12.22 13.19
C MET A 8 1.50 10.96 12.41
N LEU A 9 2.11 10.69 11.25
CA LEU A 9 1.85 9.47 10.48
C LEU A 9 2.24 8.22 11.27
N ASN A 10 3.36 8.25 11.98
CA ASN A 10 3.79 7.13 12.82
C ASN A 10 2.83 6.87 13.99
N LEU A 11 2.29 7.92 14.62
CA LEU A 11 1.25 7.81 15.65
C LEU A 11 -0.03 7.16 15.09
N ILE A 12 -0.51 7.64 13.93
CA ILE A 12 -1.71 7.10 13.29
C ILE A 12 -1.52 5.63 12.91
N CYS A 13 -0.37 5.28 12.32
CA CYS A 13 -0.05 3.90 11.94
C CYS A 13 0.22 2.98 13.14
N GLY A 14 0.52 3.54 14.32
CA GLY A 14 0.82 2.78 15.52
C GLY A 14 2.29 2.35 15.66
N SER A 15 3.18 2.92 14.84
CA SER A 15 4.64 2.74 14.97
C SER A 15 5.21 3.60 16.11
N LEU A 16 4.45 4.59 16.57
CA LEU A 16 4.67 5.35 17.79
C LEU A 16 3.40 5.29 18.64
N GLU A 17 3.58 5.22 19.96
CA GLU A 17 2.48 5.31 20.93
C GLU A 17 2.18 6.76 21.27
N ALA A 18 0.90 7.12 21.37
CA ALA A 18 0.49 8.45 21.83
C ALA A 18 0.53 8.50 23.37
N GLU A 19 1.17 9.53 23.91
CA GLU A 19 1.20 9.75 25.36
C GLU A 19 -0.16 10.16 25.90
N ALA A 20 -0.98 10.84 25.09
CA ALA A 20 -2.33 11.28 25.44
C ALA A 20 -3.17 11.50 24.19
N GLY A 21 -4.51 11.52 24.37
CA GLY A 21 -5.47 11.73 23.29
C GLY A 21 -5.94 10.44 22.64
N ASN A 22 -6.84 10.57 21.66
CA ASN A 22 -7.46 9.45 20.97
C ASN A 22 -7.25 9.58 19.45
N ILE A 23 -7.09 8.45 18.77
CA ILE A 23 -7.01 8.35 17.32
C ILE A 23 -8.29 7.66 16.86
N ILE A 24 -9.17 8.43 16.22
CA ILE A 24 -10.45 7.95 15.70
C ILE A 24 -10.33 7.75 14.18
N LEU A 25 -10.56 6.53 13.73
CA LEU A 25 -10.60 6.19 12.30
C LEU A 25 -12.01 5.69 11.97
N ASN A 26 -12.74 6.43 11.14
CA ASN A 26 -14.13 6.11 10.75
C ASN A 26 -15.09 5.90 11.91
N GLY A 27 -14.96 6.70 12.97
CA GLY A 27 -15.78 6.59 14.15
C GLY A 27 -15.34 5.48 15.13
N GLU A 28 -14.30 4.71 14.79
CA GLU A 28 -13.71 3.69 15.66
C GLU A 28 -12.45 4.24 16.34
N ASP A 29 -12.36 4.10 17.66
CA ASP A 29 -11.15 4.43 18.40
C ASP A 29 -10.11 3.32 18.21
N ILE A 30 -9.00 3.68 17.55
CA ILE A 30 -7.90 2.77 17.26
C ILE A 30 -6.68 3.02 18.15
N SER A 31 -6.77 3.92 19.14
CA SER A 31 -5.62 4.37 19.96
C SER A 31 -4.88 3.24 20.65
N GLN A 32 -5.59 2.20 21.09
CA GLN A 32 -5.01 1.05 21.77
C GLN A 32 -4.76 -0.15 20.85
N GLN A 33 -5.09 -0.03 19.55
CA GLN A 33 -4.86 -1.11 18.61
C GLN A 33 -3.39 -1.24 18.27
N LYS A 34 -2.89 -2.47 18.25
CA LYS A 34 -1.52 -2.78 17.83
C LYS A 34 -1.27 -2.38 16.37
N GLU A 35 -0.03 -2.01 16.05
CA GLU A 35 0.38 -1.56 14.72
C GLU A 35 -0.13 -2.48 13.60
N TYR A 36 0.06 -3.80 13.72
CA TYR A 36 -0.36 -4.75 12.69
C TYR A 36 -1.87 -4.79 12.45
N ILE A 37 -2.69 -4.43 13.46
CA ILE A 37 -4.15 -4.31 13.33
C ILE A 37 -4.50 -3.04 12.58
N ARG A 38 -3.89 -1.90 12.95
CA ARG A 38 -4.08 -0.62 12.26
C ARG A 38 -3.64 -0.70 10.81
N GLN A 39 -2.50 -1.35 10.52
CA GLN A 39 -1.98 -1.50 9.17
C GLN A 39 -2.87 -2.33 8.24
N ARG A 40 -3.81 -3.12 8.77
CA ARG A 40 -4.85 -3.77 7.94
C ARG A 40 -5.84 -2.74 7.39
N LYS A 41 -6.09 -1.66 8.15
CA LYS A 41 -7.07 -0.62 7.84
C LYS A 41 -6.44 0.61 7.18
N ILE A 42 -5.12 0.78 7.31
CA ILE A 42 -4.39 1.96 6.84
C ILE A 42 -3.38 1.55 5.77
N GLY A 43 -3.46 2.14 4.58
CA GLY A 43 -2.43 2.06 3.56
C GLY A 43 -1.37 3.13 3.79
N ARG A 44 -0.11 2.75 3.83
CA ARG A 44 1.00 3.70 3.95
C ARG A 44 1.78 3.75 2.65
N VAL A 45 1.92 4.96 2.11
CA VAL A 45 2.82 5.24 1.00
C VAL A 45 4.11 5.80 1.57
N TYR A 46 5.23 5.19 1.20
CA TYR A 46 6.55 5.63 1.63
C TYR A 46 7.16 6.56 0.58
N GLN A 47 7.90 7.58 1.03
CA GLN A 47 8.67 8.45 0.12
C GLN A 47 9.71 7.66 -0.69
N ASN A 48 10.28 6.60 -0.09
CA ASN A 48 11.14 5.67 -0.81
C ASN A 48 10.30 4.52 -1.37
N PRO A 49 10.13 4.40 -2.71
CA PRO A 49 9.33 3.36 -3.34
C PRO A 49 9.81 1.93 -3.01
N ALA A 50 11.10 1.79 -2.68
CA ALA A 50 11.67 0.50 -2.27
C ALA A 50 11.06 -0.05 -0.98
N MET A 51 10.53 0.82 -0.12
CA MET A 51 9.87 0.40 1.14
C MET A 51 8.43 -0.11 0.93
N GLY A 52 7.80 0.22 -0.18
CA GLY A 52 6.44 -0.20 -0.53
C GLY A 52 6.39 -1.45 -1.42
N THR A 53 7.54 -1.94 -1.90
CA THR A 53 7.64 -3.06 -2.83
C THR A 53 8.73 -4.03 -2.39
N CYS A 54 8.67 -5.27 -2.89
CA CYS A 54 9.73 -6.26 -2.73
C CYS A 54 10.55 -6.35 -4.04
N PRO A 55 11.76 -5.77 -4.12
CA PRO A 55 12.53 -5.68 -5.37
C PRO A 55 12.96 -7.04 -5.93
N SER A 56 13.14 -8.05 -5.09
CA SER A 56 13.51 -9.41 -5.48
C SER A 56 12.38 -10.22 -6.09
N MET A 57 11.13 -9.80 -5.86
CA MET A 57 9.92 -10.43 -6.37
C MET A 57 9.49 -9.81 -7.71
N THR A 58 8.72 -10.56 -8.48
CA THR A 58 8.12 -10.09 -9.73
C THR A 58 6.98 -9.10 -9.49
N ILE A 59 6.56 -8.38 -10.54
CA ILE A 59 5.39 -7.50 -10.49
C ILE A 59 4.16 -8.32 -10.05
N LEU A 60 3.94 -9.49 -10.65
CA LEU A 60 2.81 -10.37 -10.31
C LEU A 60 2.80 -10.77 -8.83
N GLU A 61 3.96 -11.13 -8.28
CA GLU A 61 4.08 -11.52 -6.87
C GLU A 61 3.81 -10.33 -5.95
N ASN A 62 4.35 -9.16 -6.25
CA ASN A 62 4.09 -7.94 -5.48
C ASN A 62 2.59 -7.56 -5.50
N MET A 63 1.94 -7.58 -6.67
CA MET A 63 0.50 -7.32 -6.82
C MET A 63 -0.34 -8.33 -6.03
N SER A 64 0.03 -9.61 -6.09
CA SER A 64 -0.64 -10.67 -5.34
C SER A 64 -0.50 -10.48 -3.83
N LEU A 65 0.67 -10.03 -3.37
CA LEU A 65 0.91 -9.74 -1.95
C LEU A 65 0.03 -8.58 -1.47
N ALA A 66 -0.06 -7.51 -2.28
CA ALA A 66 -0.91 -6.36 -1.98
C ALA A 66 -2.40 -6.73 -1.91
N ASP A 67 -2.87 -7.53 -2.87
CA ASP A 67 -4.25 -8.00 -2.92
C ASP A 67 -4.64 -8.92 -1.75
N ASN A 68 -3.68 -9.66 -1.21
CA ASN A 68 -3.87 -10.52 -0.05
C ASN A 68 -3.71 -9.81 1.30
N LYS A 69 -3.42 -8.51 1.30
CA LYS A 69 -3.26 -7.74 2.53
C LYS A 69 -4.53 -7.80 3.39
N GLY A 70 -4.38 -8.19 4.65
CA GLY A 70 -5.49 -8.31 5.59
C GLY A 70 -6.33 -9.59 5.46
N LYS A 71 -6.13 -10.39 4.43
CA LYS A 71 -6.79 -11.70 4.25
C LYS A 71 -6.05 -12.79 5.02
N LYS A 72 -6.77 -13.86 5.39
CA LYS A 72 -6.13 -15.03 6.02
C LYS A 72 -5.28 -15.75 4.98
N PHE A 73 -4.00 -15.95 5.27
CA PHE A 73 -3.13 -16.80 4.45
C PHE A 73 -3.44 -18.27 4.75
N GLY A 74 -3.77 -19.02 3.68
CA GLY A 74 -3.84 -20.48 3.72
C GLY A 74 -2.52 -21.10 3.24
N LEU A 75 -2.46 -22.44 3.16
CA LEU A 75 -1.33 -23.22 2.62
C LEU A 75 -1.23 -23.17 1.08
N GLY A 76 -1.89 -22.21 0.43
CA GLY A 76 -1.88 -22.06 -1.03
C GLY A 76 -0.67 -21.25 -1.53
N PHE A 77 -0.47 -21.27 -2.86
CA PHE A 77 0.53 -20.43 -3.51
C PHE A 77 0.23 -18.95 -3.24
N GLY A 78 1.25 -18.18 -2.83
CA GLY A 78 1.14 -16.75 -2.57
C GLY A 78 0.76 -15.91 -3.80
N THR A 79 0.91 -16.49 -5.00
CA THR A 79 0.60 -15.84 -6.28
C THR A 79 -0.82 -16.18 -6.72
N ASN A 80 -1.66 -15.16 -6.88
CA ASN A 80 -3.04 -15.35 -7.32
C ASN A 80 -3.15 -15.33 -8.86
N LYS A 81 -2.87 -16.47 -9.49
CA LYS A 81 -2.92 -16.62 -10.96
C LYS A 81 -4.30 -16.33 -11.55
N LYS A 82 -5.39 -16.52 -10.79
CA LYS A 82 -6.76 -16.26 -11.26
C LYS A 82 -7.08 -14.76 -11.40
N ARG A 83 -6.26 -13.89 -10.82
CA ARG A 83 -6.45 -12.43 -10.86
C ARG A 83 -5.43 -11.70 -11.74
N VAL A 84 -4.67 -12.43 -12.56
CA VAL A 84 -3.64 -11.83 -13.44
C VAL A 84 -4.23 -10.77 -14.37
N ASP A 85 -5.39 -11.04 -14.97
CA ASP A 85 -6.04 -10.09 -15.89
C ASP A 85 -6.50 -8.83 -15.15
N TYR A 86 -7.03 -8.98 -13.95
CA TYR A 86 -7.36 -7.84 -13.08
C TYR A 86 -6.12 -6.99 -12.75
N TYR A 87 -4.98 -7.62 -12.43
CA TYR A 87 -3.75 -6.88 -12.18
C TYR A 87 -3.22 -6.17 -13.42
N ARG A 88 -3.34 -6.80 -14.60
CA ARG A 88 -3.01 -6.15 -15.87
C ARG A 88 -3.85 -4.92 -16.13
N GLU A 89 -5.16 -5.03 -15.93
CA GLU A 89 -6.08 -3.89 -16.08
C GLU A 89 -5.71 -2.75 -15.15
N LEU A 90 -5.40 -3.02 -13.88
CA LEU A 90 -4.96 -1.99 -12.95
C LEU A 90 -3.63 -1.35 -13.36
N LEU A 91 -2.66 -2.15 -13.79
CA LEU A 91 -1.34 -1.66 -14.21
C LEU A 91 -1.43 -0.84 -15.51
N SER A 92 -2.30 -1.22 -16.45
CA SER A 92 -2.49 -0.49 -17.71
C SER A 92 -2.99 0.94 -17.48
N GLN A 93 -3.75 1.19 -16.40
CA GLN A 93 -4.20 2.53 -16.03
C GLN A 93 -3.05 3.48 -15.70
N LEU A 94 -1.87 2.95 -15.37
CA LEU A 94 -0.68 3.77 -15.11
C LEU A 94 -0.01 4.28 -16.41
N GLY A 95 -0.27 3.66 -17.54
CA GLY A 95 0.32 4.04 -18.84
C GLY A 95 1.85 3.86 -18.91
N LEU A 96 2.41 2.92 -18.13
CA LEU A 96 3.85 2.72 -17.96
C LEU A 96 4.36 1.40 -18.55
N GLY A 97 3.50 0.62 -19.23
CA GLY A 97 3.84 -0.67 -19.84
C GLY A 97 4.12 -1.80 -18.85
N LEU A 98 3.69 -1.64 -17.58
CA LEU A 98 3.92 -2.63 -16.53
C LEU A 98 3.04 -3.87 -16.69
N GLU A 99 1.91 -3.73 -17.34
CA GLU A 99 0.96 -4.79 -17.67
C GLU A 99 1.58 -5.91 -18.52
N ASP A 100 2.57 -5.58 -19.35
CA ASP A 100 3.28 -6.52 -20.21
C ASP A 100 4.51 -7.13 -19.51
N MET A 101 4.90 -6.58 -18.36
CA MET A 101 6.13 -6.94 -17.65
C MET A 101 5.86 -7.74 -16.36
N MET A 102 4.73 -8.42 -16.24
CA MET A 102 4.30 -9.10 -15.00
C MET A 102 5.32 -10.08 -14.43
N GLY A 103 6.14 -10.71 -15.27
CA GLY A 103 7.21 -11.63 -14.87
C GLY A 103 8.53 -10.95 -14.51
N SER A 104 8.68 -9.65 -14.75
CA SER A 104 9.90 -8.92 -14.44
C SER A 104 10.02 -8.62 -12.96
N LYS A 105 11.26 -8.65 -12.44
CA LYS A 105 11.52 -8.27 -11.04
C LYS A 105 11.32 -6.77 -10.84
N VAL A 106 10.68 -6.39 -9.75
CA VAL A 106 10.43 -4.98 -9.42
C VAL A 106 11.73 -4.19 -9.24
N GLY A 107 12.81 -4.86 -8.85
CA GLY A 107 14.14 -4.26 -8.76
C GLY A 107 14.69 -3.72 -10.09
N SER A 108 14.25 -4.26 -11.23
CA SER A 108 14.67 -3.80 -12.57
C SER A 108 13.87 -2.61 -13.10
N LEU A 109 12.79 -2.21 -12.43
CA LEU A 109 11.95 -1.09 -12.82
C LEU A 109 12.65 0.25 -12.57
N SER A 110 12.31 1.26 -13.38
CA SER A 110 12.71 2.64 -13.12
C SER A 110 12.11 3.15 -11.80
N GLY A 111 12.70 4.22 -11.24
CA GLY A 111 12.20 4.83 -10.00
C GLY A 111 10.73 5.24 -10.11
N GLY A 112 10.34 5.88 -11.22
CA GLY A 112 8.96 6.30 -11.47
C GLY A 112 7.98 5.13 -11.60
N GLN A 113 8.35 4.08 -12.36
CA GLN A 113 7.55 2.87 -12.49
C GLN A 113 7.31 2.21 -11.12
N ARG A 114 8.38 2.11 -10.31
CA ARG A 114 8.30 1.51 -8.97
C ARG A 114 7.44 2.32 -8.03
N GLN A 115 7.54 3.65 -8.10
CA GLN A 115 6.72 4.56 -7.29
C GLN A 115 5.24 4.48 -7.67
N ALA A 116 4.91 4.50 -8.95
CA ALA A 116 3.54 4.37 -9.45
C ALA A 116 2.92 3.01 -9.04
N MET A 117 3.70 1.93 -9.20
CA MET A 117 3.28 0.60 -8.77
C MET A 117 3.06 0.52 -7.25
N ALA A 118 3.97 1.09 -6.43
CA ALA A 118 3.81 1.12 -4.97
C ALA A 118 2.54 1.87 -4.56
N LEU A 119 2.22 2.99 -5.23
CA LEU A 119 1.00 3.74 -5.01
C LEU A 119 -0.24 2.91 -5.37
N LEU A 120 -0.24 2.27 -6.55
CA LEU A 120 -1.32 1.39 -6.98
C LEU A 120 -1.57 0.26 -5.97
N MET A 121 -0.51 -0.40 -5.50
CA MET A 121 -0.60 -1.47 -4.51
C MET A 121 -1.27 -1.02 -3.20
N THR A 122 -1.05 0.22 -2.78
CA THR A 122 -1.73 0.75 -1.58
C THR A 122 -3.23 0.93 -1.77
N THR A 123 -3.69 1.15 -3.00
CA THR A 123 -5.12 1.32 -3.32
C THR A 123 -5.85 0.01 -3.55
N MET A 124 -5.13 -1.12 -3.68
CA MET A 124 -5.74 -2.44 -3.95
C MET A 124 -6.39 -3.10 -2.74
N ALA A 125 -6.01 -2.74 -1.52
CA ALA A 125 -6.64 -3.28 -0.33
C ALA A 125 -8.12 -2.88 -0.31
N GLU A 126 -9.03 -3.87 -0.17
CA GLU A 126 -10.50 -3.66 -0.26
C GLU A 126 -11.04 -2.58 0.69
N ILE A 127 -10.29 -2.25 1.72
CA ILE A 127 -10.60 -1.22 2.71
C ILE A 127 -10.54 0.19 2.10
N PHE A 128 -9.87 0.36 0.96
CA PHE A 128 -9.61 1.68 0.34
C PHE A 128 -10.64 2.14 -0.69
N SER A 129 -11.63 1.32 -1.05
CA SER A 129 -12.64 1.77 -2.00
C SER A 129 -13.42 3.01 -1.53
N SER A 130 -13.51 3.20 -0.20
CA SER A 130 -14.17 4.37 0.42
C SER A 130 -13.22 5.56 0.69
N TYR A 131 -11.89 5.39 0.52
CA TYR A 131 -10.88 6.39 0.93
C TYR A 131 -10.01 6.93 -0.20
N ARG A 132 -10.37 6.67 -1.47
CA ARG A 132 -9.68 7.23 -2.65
C ARG A 132 -9.43 8.74 -2.55
N GLU A 133 -10.38 9.48 -1.99
CA GLU A 133 -10.30 10.94 -1.89
C GLU A 133 -9.27 11.42 -0.85
N ILE A 134 -9.08 10.70 0.26
CA ILE A 134 -8.20 11.17 1.35
C ILE A 134 -6.71 11.02 0.96
N ILE A 135 -6.35 9.91 0.31
CA ILE A 135 -4.95 9.68 -0.13
C ILE A 135 -4.58 10.64 -1.26
N PHE A 136 -5.50 10.88 -2.20
CA PHE A 136 -5.29 11.81 -3.31
C PHE A 136 -5.10 13.25 -2.82
N ARG A 137 -5.89 13.69 -1.84
CA ARG A 137 -5.83 15.03 -1.27
C ARG A 137 -4.54 15.30 -0.47
N MET A 138 -4.00 14.31 0.24
CA MET A 138 -2.76 14.47 1.02
C MET A 138 -1.50 14.58 0.15
N TYR A 139 -1.52 14.13 -1.09
CA TYR A 139 -0.34 14.09 -1.96
C TYR A 139 -0.35 15.10 -3.12
N TRP A 140 -1.52 15.66 -3.48
CA TRP A 140 -1.65 16.53 -4.65
C TRP A 140 -1.88 18.01 -4.34
N GLU A 141 -2.20 18.37 -3.09
CA GLU A 141 -2.39 19.77 -2.66
C GLU A 141 -1.16 20.41 -1.98
N PHE A 142 0.05 19.86 -2.22
CA PHE A 142 1.31 20.48 -1.76
C PHE A 142 2.32 20.60 -2.89
#